data_3e31e9b33646d9100494de4090a392f3
#
_entry.id   3e31e9b33646d9100494de4090a392f3
#
_cell.length_a   1.000
_cell.length_b   1.000
_cell.length_c   1.000
_cell.angle_alpha   90.00
_cell.angle_beta   90.00
_cell.angle_gamma   90.00
#
_symmetry.space_group_name_H-M   'P 1'
#
loop_
_entity.id
_entity.type
_entity.pdbx_description
1 polymer ?
#
loop_
_entity_poly.entity_id
_entity_poly.type
_entity_poly.pdbx_seq_one_letter_code
_entity_poly.pdbx_strand_id
1 'polypeptide(L)'
;MPSYNPPFEIHVHGQVLLRADVGFDQLQEALKPLWGYAGAKSLVDGSESAYEEEPGILFEPKDHVLQMCWTVRGDDDFRQSLDDMCMNLNELADQGAAIEVTFYDAEFDDEEQDRSAESRDDFMMLFVGPTPAAIMQVQRDMLVQDVVSTMERHFDAGELVGVVAEIDKLFSQRFDALVDSLEIGKPPRGTGGPGGGHGGGGGRRPRHLH
;
A
#
# COMPACT_ATOMS: atom_id res chain seq x y z
N MET A 1 -27.30 -16.16 23.84
CA MET A 1 -26.82 -15.66 22.55
C MET A 1 -25.63 -16.50 22.21
N PRO A 2 -25.51 -17.09 21.02
CA PRO A 2 -24.27 -17.75 20.65
C PRO A 2 -23.17 -16.69 20.67
N SER A 3 -22.07 -16.93 21.38
CA SER A 3 -20.92 -16.08 21.32
C SER A 3 -20.32 -16.29 19.94
N TYR A 4 -20.38 -15.29 19.09
CA TYR A 4 -19.66 -15.25 17.83
C TYR A 4 -18.18 -15.17 18.18
N ASN A 5 -17.47 -16.23 17.90
CA ASN A 5 -16.01 -16.22 18.01
C ASN A 5 -15.48 -15.83 16.64
N PRO A 6 -14.71 -14.77 16.51
CA PRO A 6 -14.13 -14.40 15.24
C PRO A 6 -13.28 -15.55 14.69
N PRO A 7 -13.39 -15.90 13.39
CA PRO A 7 -12.73 -17.09 12.84
C PRO A 7 -11.22 -16.97 12.68
N PHE A 8 -10.66 -15.75 12.75
CA PHE A 8 -9.24 -15.52 12.53
C PHE A 8 -8.57 -14.77 13.67
N GLU A 9 -7.32 -15.11 13.92
CA GLU A 9 -6.34 -14.22 14.53
C GLU A 9 -5.55 -13.56 13.41
N ILE A 10 -5.57 -12.23 13.39
CA ILE A 10 -5.02 -11.44 12.28
C ILE A 10 -3.81 -10.70 12.80
N HIS A 11 -2.64 -11.07 12.29
CA HIS A 11 -1.37 -10.44 12.64
C HIS A 11 -0.96 -9.43 11.58
N VAL A 12 -0.69 -8.19 12.01
CA VAL A 12 -0.25 -7.09 11.15
C VAL A 12 1.17 -6.71 11.55
N HIS A 13 2.10 -6.85 10.62
CA HIS A 13 3.51 -6.55 10.85
C HIS A 13 4.07 -5.64 9.78
N GLY A 14 4.79 -4.59 10.18
CA GLY A 14 5.44 -3.69 9.24
C GLY A 14 5.98 -2.43 9.88
N GLN A 15 6.67 -1.65 9.06
CA GLN A 15 7.23 -0.37 9.44
C GLN A 15 7.01 0.65 8.32
N VAL A 16 6.47 1.81 8.66
CA VAL A 16 6.23 2.90 7.71
C VAL A 16 6.94 4.16 8.17
N LEU A 17 7.81 4.69 7.32
CA LEU A 17 8.40 6.01 7.55
C LEU A 17 7.38 7.07 7.14
N LEU A 18 7.07 7.97 8.07
CA LEU A 18 6.10 9.04 7.88
C LEU A 18 6.80 10.35 7.59
N ARG A 19 6.12 11.25 6.88
CA ARG A 19 6.63 12.60 6.67
C ARG A 19 6.84 13.33 7.99
N ALA A 20 7.82 14.20 8.04
CA ALA A 20 8.24 14.95 9.25
C ALA A 20 7.13 15.88 9.81
N ASP A 21 6.14 16.24 9.02
CA ASP A 21 5.01 17.07 9.42
C ASP A 21 3.83 16.28 10.00
N VAL A 22 3.90 14.94 10.00
CA VAL A 22 2.84 14.08 10.52
C VAL A 22 2.87 14.06 12.06
N GLY A 23 1.77 14.50 12.65
CA GLY A 23 1.54 14.43 14.09
C GLY A 23 0.70 13.21 14.50
N PHE A 24 0.67 12.97 15.81
CA PHE A 24 -0.08 11.84 16.38
C PHE A 24 -1.57 11.87 16.02
N ASP A 25 -2.21 13.03 15.99
CA ASP A 25 -3.65 13.15 15.69
C ASP A 25 -3.97 12.71 14.24
N GLN A 26 -3.08 13.06 13.29
CA GLN A 26 -3.22 12.65 11.89
C GLN A 26 -3.05 11.13 11.76
N LEU A 27 -2.05 10.59 12.45
CA LEU A 27 -1.81 9.15 12.46
C LEU A 27 -2.97 8.40 13.12
N GLN A 28 -3.50 8.88 14.23
CA GLN A 28 -4.66 8.30 14.89
C GLN A 28 -5.86 8.22 13.94
N GLU A 29 -6.16 9.28 13.18
CA GLU A 29 -7.25 9.26 12.23
C GLU A 29 -6.97 8.30 11.05
N ALA A 30 -5.73 8.26 10.55
CA ALA A 30 -5.36 7.35 9.48
C ALA A 30 -5.50 5.87 9.87
N LEU A 31 -5.18 5.52 11.11
CA LEU A 31 -5.27 4.16 11.64
C LEU A 31 -6.65 3.81 12.23
N LYS A 32 -7.60 4.74 12.17
CA LYS A 32 -8.96 4.53 12.69
C LYS A 32 -9.68 3.29 12.16
N PRO A 33 -9.51 2.87 10.90
CA PRO A 33 -10.09 1.62 10.43
C PRO A 33 -9.63 0.40 11.25
N LEU A 34 -8.39 0.37 11.73
CA LEU A 34 -7.85 -0.74 12.53
C LEU A 34 -8.36 -0.71 13.97
N TRP A 35 -8.07 0.37 14.70
CA TRP A 35 -8.45 0.43 16.11
C TRP A 35 -9.97 0.54 16.31
N GLY A 36 -10.68 1.14 15.35
CA GLY A 36 -12.14 1.18 15.34
C GLY A 36 -12.77 -0.19 15.13
N TYR A 37 -12.19 -1.02 14.25
CA TYR A 37 -12.60 -2.41 14.07
C TYR A 37 -12.42 -3.22 15.36
N ALA A 38 -11.31 -3.04 16.06
CA ALA A 38 -11.05 -3.66 17.36
C ALA A 38 -12.01 -3.16 18.48
N GLY A 39 -12.90 -2.21 18.17
CA GLY A 39 -13.86 -1.65 19.12
C GLY A 39 -13.27 -0.63 20.09
N ALA A 40 -12.03 -0.18 19.85
CA ALA A 40 -11.37 0.82 20.66
C ALA A 40 -11.93 2.23 20.39
N LYS A 41 -11.66 3.18 21.29
CA LYS A 41 -12.11 4.57 21.17
C LYS A 41 -11.04 5.52 20.69
N SER A 42 -9.80 5.07 20.72
CA SER A 42 -8.63 5.83 20.32
C SER A 42 -7.51 4.87 19.87
N LEU A 43 -6.50 5.38 19.19
CA LEU A 43 -5.32 4.60 18.84
C LEU A 43 -4.61 4.07 20.10
N VAL A 44 -4.53 4.87 21.16
CA VAL A 44 -3.89 4.45 22.42
C VAL A 44 -4.57 3.22 23.01
N ASP A 45 -5.91 3.18 23.00
CA ASP A 45 -6.67 2.04 23.53
C ASP A 45 -6.60 0.82 22.59
N GLY A 46 -6.46 1.04 21.28
CA GLY A 46 -6.50 0.00 20.25
C GLY A 46 -5.12 -0.41 19.72
N SER A 47 -4.05 0.15 20.27
CA SER A 47 -2.67 -0.18 19.88
C SER A 47 -2.13 -1.44 20.57
N GLU A 48 -2.78 -1.88 21.65
CA GLU A 48 -2.38 -3.11 22.36
C GLU A 48 -2.71 -4.34 21.51
N SER A 49 -1.77 -5.25 21.42
CA SER A 49 -1.96 -6.54 20.75
C SER A 49 -2.74 -7.53 21.62
N ALA A 50 -3.29 -8.55 20.98
CA ALA A 50 -3.88 -9.68 21.68
C ALA A 50 -2.84 -10.48 22.50
N TYR A 51 -1.55 -10.34 22.18
CA TYR A 51 -0.44 -11.01 22.84
C TYR A 51 0.47 -10.00 23.57
N GLU A 52 0.78 -10.29 24.83
CA GLU A 52 1.59 -9.40 25.70
C GLU A 52 3.05 -9.23 25.21
N GLU A 53 3.56 -10.22 24.45
CA GLU A 53 4.93 -10.16 23.90
C GLU A 53 5.04 -9.24 22.69
N GLU A 54 3.93 -8.89 22.05
CA GLU A 54 3.93 -8.02 20.88
C GLU A 54 3.86 -6.56 21.30
N PRO A 55 4.70 -5.69 20.71
CA PRO A 55 4.71 -4.27 21.05
C PRO A 55 3.45 -3.52 20.62
N GLY A 56 2.62 -4.11 19.74
CA GLY A 56 1.42 -3.48 19.23
C GLY A 56 1.69 -2.47 18.11
N ILE A 57 0.91 -1.40 18.09
CA ILE A 57 1.06 -0.29 17.15
C ILE A 57 1.77 0.87 17.86
N LEU A 58 2.98 1.18 17.43
CA LEU A 58 3.84 2.21 18.03
C LEU A 58 4.16 3.32 17.05
N PHE A 59 4.12 4.55 17.52
CA PHE A 59 4.63 5.72 16.79
C PHE A 59 5.82 6.31 17.50
N GLU A 60 6.95 6.40 16.82
CA GLU A 60 8.18 7.04 17.28
C GLU A 60 8.30 8.45 16.70
N PRO A 61 7.91 9.49 17.44
CA PRO A 61 7.86 10.86 16.91
C PRO A 61 9.22 11.45 16.54
N LYS A 62 10.33 10.95 17.11
CA LYS A 62 11.67 11.45 16.82
C LYS A 62 12.16 11.00 15.45
N ASP A 63 11.84 9.78 15.09
CA ASP A 63 12.29 9.14 13.86
C ASP A 63 11.18 9.14 12.80
N HIS A 64 10.00 9.64 13.15
CA HIS A 64 8.79 9.63 12.31
C HIS A 64 8.44 8.25 11.79
N VAL A 65 8.57 7.23 12.64
CA VAL A 65 8.35 5.84 12.27
C VAL A 65 7.09 5.31 12.94
N LEU A 66 6.21 4.73 12.14
CA LEU A 66 5.12 3.87 12.58
C LEU A 66 5.62 2.42 12.53
N GLN A 67 5.57 1.73 13.67
CA GLN A 67 5.85 0.30 13.77
C GLN A 67 4.56 -0.44 14.11
N MET A 68 4.34 -1.56 13.46
CA MET A 68 3.21 -2.46 13.69
C MET A 68 3.74 -3.87 13.92
N CYS A 69 3.39 -4.44 15.06
CA CYS A 69 3.51 -5.85 15.39
C CYS A 69 2.32 -6.14 16.31
N TRP A 70 1.18 -6.34 15.69
CA TRP A 70 -0.13 -6.23 16.34
C TRP A 70 -1.05 -7.34 15.86
N THR A 71 -1.64 -8.05 16.81
CA THR A 71 -2.61 -9.11 16.55
C THR A 71 -3.98 -8.73 17.09
N VAL A 72 -5.00 -8.98 16.28
CA VAL A 72 -6.41 -8.75 16.61
C VAL A 72 -7.23 -9.96 16.20
N ARG A 73 -8.32 -10.21 16.88
CA ARG A 73 -9.34 -11.20 16.48
C ARG A 73 -10.35 -10.56 15.56
N GLY A 74 -10.60 -11.19 14.41
CA GLY A 74 -11.48 -10.65 13.40
C GLY A 74 -11.99 -11.69 12.41
N ASP A 75 -12.58 -11.17 11.35
CA ASP A 75 -13.14 -11.92 10.24
C ASP A 75 -12.72 -11.30 8.89
N ASP A 76 -13.28 -11.79 7.80
CA ASP A 76 -12.97 -11.30 6.46
C ASP A 76 -13.29 -9.81 6.25
N ASP A 77 -14.21 -9.23 7.05
CA ASP A 77 -14.56 -7.81 6.96
C ASP A 77 -13.38 -6.92 7.37
N PHE A 78 -12.39 -7.46 8.11
CA PHE A 78 -11.16 -6.73 8.45
C PHE A 78 -10.33 -6.34 7.22
N ARG A 79 -10.45 -7.07 6.10
CA ARG A 79 -9.77 -6.73 4.84
C ARG A 79 -10.12 -5.32 4.35
N GLN A 80 -11.38 -4.92 4.52
CA GLN A 80 -11.80 -3.56 4.17
C GLN A 80 -11.11 -2.51 5.07
N SER A 81 -10.97 -2.80 6.34
CA SER A 81 -10.25 -1.93 7.29
C SER A 81 -8.77 -1.77 6.93
N LEU A 82 -8.15 -2.84 6.41
CA LEU A 82 -6.77 -2.79 5.92
C LEU A 82 -6.64 -1.93 4.65
N ASP A 83 -7.56 -2.06 3.71
CA ASP A 83 -7.57 -1.25 2.49
C ASP A 83 -7.74 0.24 2.82
N ASP A 84 -8.70 0.57 3.71
CA ASP A 84 -8.95 1.94 4.14
C ASP A 84 -7.72 2.52 4.89
N MET A 85 -7.07 1.73 5.75
CA MET A 85 -5.81 2.10 6.40
C MET A 85 -4.71 2.41 5.36
N CYS A 86 -4.52 1.54 4.38
CA CYS A 86 -3.50 1.75 3.33
C CYS A 86 -3.75 3.04 2.56
N MET A 87 -4.99 3.32 2.19
CA MET A 87 -5.36 4.57 1.52
C MET A 87 -5.00 5.78 2.36
N ASN A 88 -5.29 5.75 3.67
CA ASN A 88 -4.97 6.84 4.57
C ASN A 88 -3.46 6.99 4.80
N LEU A 89 -2.73 5.88 4.95
CA LEU A 89 -1.28 5.90 5.15
C LEU A 89 -0.51 6.38 3.92
N ASN A 90 -1.03 6.18 2.70
CA ASN A 90 -0.42 6.71 1.48
C ASN A 90 -0.24 8.24 1.54
N GLU A 91 -1.16 8.95 2.18
CA GLU A 91 -1.09 10.40 2.33
C GLU A 91 -0.06 10.85 3.38
N LEU A 92 0.31 9.96 4.30
CA LEU A 92 1.21 10.27 5.42
C LEU A 92 2.63 9.74 5.22
N ALA A 93 2.80 8.73 4.39
CA ALA A 93 4.09 8.09 4.14
C ALA A 93 5.09 9.05 3.47
N ASP A 94 6.36 8.97 3.88
CA ASP A 94 7.48 9.68 3.26
C ASP A 94 8.06 8.88 2.09
N GLN A 95 8.09 7.58 2.23
CA GLN A 95 8.57 6.62 1.21
C GLN A 95 7.66 5.41 1.12
N GLY A 96 7.94 4.53 0.14
CA GLY A 96 7.25 3.25 0.03
C GLY A 96 7.57 2.32 1.20
N ALA A 97 6.57 1.56 1.64
CA ALA A 97 6.72 0.54 2.67
C ALA A 97 5.83 -0.66 2.37
N ALA A 98 6.19 -1.82 2.92
CA ALA A 98 5.40 -3.04 2.89
C ALA A 98 4.89 -3.35 4.30
N ILE A 99 3.65 -3.85 4.36
CA ILE A 99 2.98 -4.30 5.57
C ILE A 99 2.52 -5.72 5.32
N GLU A 100 2.98 -6.62 6.13
CA GLU A 100 2.62 -8.03 6.11
C GLU A 100 1.38 -8.26 6.96
N VAL A 101 0.43 -9.03 6.44
CA VAL A 101 -0.77 -9.43 7.18
C VAL A 101 -0.97 -10.92 7.03
N THR A 102 -1.07 -11.61 8.16
CA THR A 102 -1.34 -13.04 8.20
C THR A 102 -2.64 -13.30 8.94
N PHE A 103 -3.50 -14.09 8.33
CA PHE A 103 -4.75 -14.55 8.91
C PHE A 103 -4.55 -15.99 9.37
N TYR A 104 -4.51 -16.19 10.67
CA TYR A 104 -4.43 -17.51 11.28
C TYR A 104 -5.86 -18.01 11.56
N ASP A 105 -6.15 -19.24 11.16
CA ASP A 105 -7.44 -19.87 11.45
C ASP A 105 -7.51 -20.25 12.94
N ALA A 106 -8.36 -19.57 13.70
CA ALA A 106 -8.50 -19.77 15.14
C ALA A 106 -9.11 -21.13 15.51
N GLU A 107 -9.68 -21.88 14.54
CA GLU A 107 -10.27 -23.21 14.81
C GLU A 107 -9.22 -24.34 14.87
N PHE A 108 -7.97 -24.10 14.46
CA PHE A 108 -6.92 -25.13 14.37
C PHE A 108 -6.03 -25.25 15.61
N ASP A 109 -6.31 -24.55 16.70
CA ASP A 109 -5.50 -24.59 17.94
C ASP A 109 -5.78 -25.84 18.83
N ASP A 110 -6.64 -26.77 18.37
CA ASP A 110 -6.88 -28.04 19.03
C ASP A 110 -5.76 -29.03 18.71
N GLU A 111 -4.90 -29.28 19.70
CA GLU A 111 -3.69 -30.14 19.68
C GLU A 111 -3.90 -31.61 19.20
N GLU A 112 -5.08 -32.02 18.79
CA GLU A 112 -5.43 -33.42 18.51
C GLU A 112 -5.92 -33.72 17.08
N GLN A 113 -6.02 -32.77 16.15
CA GLN A 113 -6.49 -33.06 14.80
C GLN A 113 -5.39 -33.10 13.76
N ASP A 114 -5.24 -34.29 13.25
CA ASP A 114 -4.56 -34.77 12.03
C ASP A 114 -3.75 -33.68 11.27
N ARG A 115 -2.42 -33.76 11.37
CA ARG A 115 -1.42 -32.94 10.67
C ARG A 115 -1.50 -33.00 9.12
N SER A 116 -2.57 -33.51 8.57
CA SER A 116 -2.86 -33.58 7.13
C SER A 116 -3.78 -32.47 6.64
N ALA A 117 -4.41 -31.68 7.51
CA ALA A 117 -5.08 -30.46 7.10
C ALA A 117 -4.00 -29.39 6.92
N GLU A 118 -3.76 -28.99 5.68
CA GLU A 118 -2.93 -27.83 5.36
C GLU A 118 -3.47 -26.62 6.15
N SER A 119 -2.64 -26.06 7.05
CA SER A 119 -2.94 -24.79 7.69
C SER A 119 -3.36 -23.80 6.61
N ARG A 120 -4.58 -23.28 6.70
CA ARG A 120 -5.10 -22.27 5.78
C ARG A 120 -4.72 -20.87 6.23
N ASP A 121 -3.47 -20.69 6.66
CA ASP A 121 -2.97 -19.36 6.92
C ASP A 121 -2.99 -18.60 5.60
N ASP A 122 -3.81 -17.57 5.53
CA ASP A 122 -3.87 -16.68 4.39
C ASP A 122 -2.91 -15.50 4.65
N PHE A 123 -2.01 -15.30 3.72
CA PHE A 123 -0.98 -14.30 3.80
C PHE A 123 -1.19 -13.26 2.71
N MET A 124 -1.11 -11.99 3.10
CA MET A 124 -1.15 -10.90 2.14
C MET A 124 -0.09 -9.85 2.44
N MET A 125 0.41 -9.24 1.37
CA MET A 125 1.34 -8.13 1.45
C MET A 125 0.64 -6.86 0.98
N LEU A 126 0.58 -5.86 1.85
CA LEU A 126 0.06 -4.54 1.54
C LEU A 126 1.21 -3.58 1.27
N PHE A 127 1.01 -2.66 0.35
CA PHE A 127 2.01 -1.68 -0.01
C PHE A 127 1.44 -0.28 0.15
N VAL A 128 2.18 0.57 0.85
CA VAL A 128 1.84 1.98 1.04
C VAL A 128 2.97 2.88 0.54
N GLY A 129 2.63 4.10 0.15
CA GLY A 129 3.64 5.06 -0.29
C GLY A 129 3.04 6.33 -0.87
N PRO A 130 3.79 7.45 -0.89
CA PRO A 130 3.29 8.75 -1.32
C PRO A 130 2.97 8.84 -2.80
N THR A 131 3.46 7.90 -3.59
CA THR A 131 3.25 7.86 -5.05
C THR A 131 3.20 6.41 -5.54
N PRO A 132 2.54 6.14 -6.67
CA PRO A 132 2.58 4.82 -7.32
C PRO A 132 4.01 4.33 -7.61
N ALA A 133 4.93 5.25 -7.94
CA ALA A 133 6.33 4.91 -8.18
C ALA A 133 7.02 4.41 -6.90
N ALA A 134 6.77 5.04 -5.74
CA ALA A 134 7.32 4.61 -4.46
C ALA A 134 6.81 3.22 -4.08
N ILE A 135 5.51 2.95 -4.28
CA ILE A 135 4.91 1.64 -4.05
C ILE A 135 5.53 0.57 -4.96
N MET A 136 5.65 0.86 -6.25
CA MET A 136 6.26 -0.07 -7.20
C MET A 136 7.75 -0.34 -6.89
N GLN A 137 8.47 0.66 -6.40
CA GLN A 137 9.86 0.48 -5.99
C GLN A 137 9.99 -0.54 -4.86
N VAL A 138 9.14 -0.46 -3.83
CA VAL A 138 9.13 -1.45 -2.73
C VAL A 138 8.78 -2.85 -3.24
N GLN A 139 7.76 -2.98 -4.08
CA GLN A 139 7.39 -4.27 -4.69
C GLN A 139 8.56 -4.87 -5.47
N ARG A 140 9.25 -4.04 -6.24
CA ARG A 140 10.44 -4.44 -7.00
C ARG A 140 11.56 -4.89 -6.07
N ASP A 141 11.89 -4.10 -5.04
CA ASP A 141 12.99 -4.39 -4.12
C ASP A 141 12.75 -5.69 -3.34
N MET A 142 11.51 -5.93 -2.89
CA MET A 142 11.14 -7.19 -2.27
C MET A 142 11.29 -8.38 -3.22
N LEU A 143 10.79 -8.27 -4.45
CA LEU A 143 10.93 -9.34 -5.44
C LEU A 143 12.41 -9.64 -5.74
N VAL A 144 13.23 -8.59 -5.88
CA VAL A 144 14.69 -8.76 -6.09
C VAL A 144 15.30 -9.48 -4.90
N GLN A 145 14.98 -9.08 -3.68
CA GLN A 145 15.49 -9.70 -2.47
C GLN A 145 15.12 -11.18 -2.40
N ASP A 146 13.86 -11.53 -2.66
CA ASP A 146 13.36 -12.91 -2.62
C ASP A 146 14.04 -13.78 -3.68
N VAL A 147 14.12 -13.28 -4.91
CA VAL A 147 14.77 -14.00 -6.01
C VAL A 147 16.25 -14.19 -5.73
N VAL A 148 16.97 -13.13 -5.33
CA VAL A 148 18.39 -13.18 -5.03
C VAL A 148 18.65 -14.16 -3.88
N SER A 149 17.93 -14.05 -2.75
CA SER A 149 18.13 -14.91 -1.59
C SER A 149 17.86 -16.40 -1.88
N THR A 150 16.94 -16.67 -2.80
CA THR A 150 16.64 -18.04 -3.25
C THR A 150 17.76 -18.59 -4.14
N MET A 151 18.31 -17.74 -5.03
CA MET A 151 19.28 -18.15 -6.02
C MET A 151 20.73 -18.15 -5.52
N GLU A 152 21.08 -17.36 -4.51
CA GLU A 152 22.45 -17.27 -3.93
C GLU A 152 23.00 -18.63 -3.46
N ARG A 153 22.13 -19.58 -3.19
CA ARG A 153 22.53 -20.95 -2.82
C ARG A 153 23.10 -21.77 -3.98
N HIS A 154 22.87 -21.32 -5.22
CA HIS A 154 23.14 -22.08 -6.44
C HIS A 154 23.94 -21.31 -7.48
N PHE A 155 24.01 -19.98 -7.39
CA PHE A 155 24.59 -19.08 -8.39
C PHE A 155 25.50 -18.04 -7.73
N ASP A 156 26.55 -17.64 -8.44
CA ASP A 156 27.43 -16.58 -7.99
C ASP A 156 26.79 -15.19 -8.19
N ALA A 157 27.17 -14.22 -7.36
CA ALA A 157 26.63 -12.86 -7.40
C ALA A 157 26.73 -12.19 -8.80
N GLY A 158 27.77 -12.52 -9.57
CA GLY A 158 27.94 -12.01 -10.94
C GLY A 158 26.88 -12.52 -11.92
N GLU A 159 26.38 -13.74 -11.72
CA GLU A 159 25.32 -14.33 -12.55
C GLU A 159 23.97 -13.73 -12.23
N LEU A 160 23.75 -13.32 -10.97
CA LEU A 160 22.48 -12.73 -10.50
C LEU A 160 22.25 -11.31 -11.01
N VAL A 161 23.30 -10.59 -11.41
CA VAL A 161 23.17 -9.23 -11.99
C VAL A 161 22.23 -9.22 -13.21
N GLY A 162 22.29 -10.25 -14.04
CA GLY A 162 21.41 -10.37 -15.21
C GLY A 162 19.94 -10.58 -14.84
N VAL A 163 19.68 -11.31 -13.76
CA VAL A 163 18.33 -11.57 -13.24
C VAL A 163 17.74 -10.27 -12.67
N VAL A 164 18.49 -9.55 -11.87
CA VAL A 164 18.08 -8.26 -11.32
C VAL A 164 17.76 -7.26 -12.43
N ALA A 165 18.61 -7.18 -13.47
CA ALA A 165 18.38 -6.30 -14.61
C ALA A 165 17.10 -6.63 -15.39
N GLU A 166 16.73 -7.92 -15.51
CA GLU A 166 15.47 -8.29 -16.16
C GLU A 166 14.26 -7.96 -15.29
N ILE A 167 14.35 -8.11 -13.97
CA ILE A 167 13.31 -7.67 -13.04
C ILE A 167 13.12 -6.15 -13.17
N ASP A 168 14.19 -5.36 -13.17
CA ASP A 168 14.12 -3.90 -13.33
C ASP A 168 13.41 -3.49 -14.61
N LYS A 169 13.73 -4.16 -15.71
CA LYS A 169 13.12 -3.93 -17.00
C LYS A 169 11.60 -4.23 -16.98
N LEU A 170 11.21 -5.34 -16.39
CA LEU A 170 9.80 -5.71 -16.27
C LEU A 170 9.01 -4.69 -15.42
N PHE A 171 9.57 -4.24 -14.31
CA PHE A 171 8.92 -3.21 -13.46
C PHE A 171 8.83 -1.87 -14.19
N SER A 172 9.88 -1.44 -14.88
CA SER A 172 9.86 -0.21 -15.68
C SER A 172 8.79 -0.24 -16.77
N GLN A 173 8.69 -1.34 -17.51
CA GLN A 173 7.66 -1.53 -18.54
C GLN A 173 6.24 -1.50 -17.95
N ARG A 174 6.05 -2.11 -16.79
CA ARG A 174 4.75 -2.10 -16.10
C ARG A 174 4.38 -0.71 -15.61
N PHE A 175 5.34 0.04 -15.09
CA PHE A 175 5.14 1.42 -14.66
C PHE A 175 4.78 2.32 -15.83
N ASP A 176 5.52 2.26 -16.92
CA ASP A 176 5.25 3.03 -18.14
C ASP A 176 3.84 2.73 -18.67
N ALA A 177 3.46 1.45 -18.73
CA ALA A 177 2.12 1.05 -19.16
C ALA A 177 1.01 1.57 -18.24
N LEU A 178 1.26 1.64 -16.92
CA LEU A 178 0.33 2.22 -15.96
C LEU A 178 0.18 3.72 -16.18
N VAL A 179 1.28 4.45 -16.32
CA VAL A 179 1.28 5.89 -16.57
C VAL A 179 0.56 6.20 -17.87
N ASP A 180 0.85 5.49 -18.96
CA ASP A 180 0.17 5.63 -20.24
C ASP A 180 -1.33 5.39 -20.13
N SER A 181 -1.75 4.40 -19.34
CA SER A 181 -3.17 4.13 -19.12
C SER A 181 -3.89 5.25 -18.37
N LEU A 182 -3.21 5.94 -17.47
CA LEU A 182 -3.74 7.09 -16.73
C LEU A 182 -3.78 8.37 -17.60
N GLU A 183 -2.89 8.48 -18.59
CA GLU A 183 -2.84 9.63 -19.51
C GLU A 183 -3.84 9.56 -20.66
N ILE A 184 -4.27 8.36 -21.04
CA ILE A 184 -5.29 8.15 -22.09
C ILE A 184 -6.62 8.86 -21.76
N GLY A 185 -6.90 9.12 -20.50
CA GLY A 185 -8.09 9.87 -20.05
C GLY A 185 -7.95 11.40 -20.10
N LYS A 186 -6.79 11.95 -20.41
CA LYS A 186 -6.61 13.41 -20.53
C LYS A 186 -6.96 13.86 -21.95
N PRO A 187 -7.81 14.91 -22.11
CA PRO A 187 -8.07 15.47 -23.43
C PRO A 187 -6.72 15.95 -24.03
N PRO A 188 -6.51 15.79 -25.35
CA PRO A 188 -5.26 16.18 -25.99
C PRO A 188 -4.99 17.64 -25.66
N ARG A 189 -3.82 17.90 -25.07
CA ARG A 189 -3.33 19.27 -24.90
C ARG A 189 -3.31 19.89 -26.26
N GLY A 190 -4.19 20.89 -26.49
CA GLY A 190 -4.29 21.62 -27.73
C GLY A 190 -2.90 22.06 -28.19
N THR A 191 -2.45 21.49 -29.28
CA THR A 191 -1.30 21.97 -30.00
C THR A 191 -1.60 23.36 -30.44
N GLY A 192 -1.16 24.36 -29.66
CA GLY A 192 -1.11 25.75 -30.08
C GLY A 192 -0.25 25.84 -31.32
N GLY A 193 -0.90 25.84 -32.47
CA GLY A 193 -0.25 26.05 -33.75
C GLY A 193 0.38 27.43 -33.76
N PRO A 194 1.61 27.59 -34.32
CA PRO A 194 2.24 28.88 -34.48
C PRO A 194 1.44 29.70 -35.50
N GLY A 195 1.09 30.93 -35.10
CA GLY A 195 0.41 31.89 -35.93
C GLY A 195 1.17 32.19 -37.22
N GLY A 196 0.48 32.03 -38.33
CA GLY A 196 0.84 32.59 -39.62
C GLY A 196 -0.06 33.77 -39.88
N GLY A 197 0.48 34.97 -39.71
CA GLY A 197 -0.18 36.18 -40.17
C GLY A 197 -0.02 36.39 -41.67
N HIS A 198 -1.03 36.97 -42.30
CA HIS A 198 -1.00 37.91 -43.43
C HIS A 198 -2.47 38.09 -43.82
N GLY A 199 -3.06 39.24 -43.76
CA GLY A 199 -2.76 40.46 -44.49
C GLY A 199 -3.82 40.62 -45.57
N GLY A 200 -4.61 41.70 -45.55
CA GLY A 200 -5.24 42.20 -46.75
C GLY A 200 -6.76 42.38 -46.68
N GLY A 201 -7.22 43.49 -46.27
CA GLY A 201 -7.85 44.52 -47.08
C GLY A 201 -9.28 44.25 -47.58
N GLY A 202 -10.17 45.15 -47.28
CA GLY A 202 -11.35 45.34 -48.13
C GLY A 202 -12.64 45.59 -47.36
N GLY A 203 -12.88 46.87 -47.09
CA GLY A 203 -14.10 47.37 -46.50
C GLY A 203 -15.31 47.16 -47.35
N ARG A 204 -16.47 47.19 -46.73
CA ARG A 204 -17.69 47.93 -47.11
C ARG A 204 -18.73 47.81 -46.01
N ARG A 205 -19.12 48.99 -45.53
CA ARG A 205 -20.35 49.25 -44.78
C ARG A 205 -21.54 49.30 -45.78
N PRO A 206 -22.69 49.65 -45.31
CA PRO A 206 -23.72 48.94 -44.57
C PRO A 206 -25.06 48.93 -45.32
N ARG A 207 -26.09 48.28 -44.83
CA ARG A 207 -27.45 48.75 -45.01
C ARG A 207 -28.43 48.11 -44.01
N HIS A 208 -29.13 49.05 -43.37
CA HIS A 208 -30.41 48.87 -42.69
C HIS A 208 -31.46 48.13 -43.54
N LEU A 209 -32.39 47.45 -42.93
CA LEU A 209 -33.82 47.74 -42.95
C LEU A 209 -34.65 46.54 -42.52
N HIS A 210 -35.50 46.86 -41.65
CA HIS A 210 -36.80 46.45 -41.11
C HIS A 210 -36.80 45.35 -40.06
#